data_7f9839ceefbee2c2e9875afff13a4ecc
#
_entry.id   7f9839ceefbee2c2e9875afff13a4ecc
#
_cell.length_a   1.000
_cell.length_b   1.000
_cell.length_c   1.000
_cell.angle_alpha   90.00
_cell.angle_beta   90.00
_cell.angle_gamma   90.00
#
_symmetry.space_group_name_H-M   'P 1'
#
loop_
_entity.id
_entity.type
_entity.pdbx_description
1 polymer ?
#
loop_
_entity_poly.entity_id
_entity_poly.type
_entity_poly.pdbx_seq_one_letter_code
_entity_poly.pdbx_strand_id
1 'polypeptide(L)'
;MSKRVRTLLRVSSRQQLHDDDIPIQRAEAEQFIAKQKDWVFDKEYLEKGISAYHNGVEDRAVLQEIMQDAKQGEFEILLTYMSDRIGRQEEYSFYVAELNRMGIEVWTIKDGQLKTEEHIDKLLNYIRFWQNEGESKKTGMRVHDTMVEMVKDGRFVGGKAPYGYKLVLSGEISNHGRALHKLVVVPEQAEVVR
;
A
#
# COMPACT_ATOMS: atom_id res chain seq x y z
N MET A 1 7.20 29.53 -16.36
CA MET A 1 7.16 28.32 -17.20
C MET A 1 6.22 27.36 -16.53
N SER A 2 5.38 26.65 -17.27
CA SER A 2 4.51 25.60 -16.71
C SER A 2 5.36 24.38 -16.33
N LYS A 3 5.04 23.76 -15.18
CA LYS A 3 5.69 22.55 -14.70
C LYS A 3 4.84 21.35 -15.08
N ARG A 4 5.45 20.34 -15.71
CA ARG A 4 4.79 19.07 -16.05
C ARG A 4 4.64 18.23 -14.80
N VAL A 5 3.40 17.82 -14.52
CA VAL A 5 3.06 17.03 -13.35
C VAL A 5 2.70 15.62 -13.80
N ARG A 6 3.37 14.63 -13.19
CA ARG A 6 3.00 13.24 -13.33
C ARG A 6 2.45 12.72 -12.00
N THR A 7 1.40 11.91 -12.08
CA THR A 7 0.73 11.38 -10.90
C THR A 7 1.10 9.92 -10.67
N LEU A 8 1.30 9.54 -9.40
CA LEU A 8 1.45 8.13 -9.00
C LEU A 8 0.22 7.72 -8.20
N LEU A 9 -0.59 6.81 -8.76
CA LEU A 9 -1.75 6.22 -8.12
C LEU A 9 -1.47 4.75 -7.79
N ARG A 10 -1.83 4.32 -6.56
CA ARG A 10 -1.55 2.96 -6.11
C ARG A 10 -2.67 2.38 -5.26
N VAL A 11 -2.96 1.10 -5.49
CA VAL A 11 -3.76 0.26 -4.60
C VAL A 11 -3.01 -1.04 -4.29
N SER A 12 -3.07 -1.47 -3.03
CA SER A 12 -2.32 -2.63 -2.52
C SER A 12 -3.03 -3.97 -2.69
N SER A 13 -4.33 -3.97 -2.96
CA SER A 13 -5.12 -5.19 -3.13
C SER A 13 -6.07 -5.13 -4.32
N ARG A 14 -6.42 -6.33 -4.87
CA ARG A 14 -7.44 -6.42 -5.93
C ARG A 14 -8.82 -5.97 -5.46
N GLN A 15 -9.10 -6.08 -4.17
CA GLN A 15 -10.38 -5.68 -3.59
C GLN A 15 -10.53 -4.15 -3.60
N GLN A 16 -9.46 -3.41 -3.31
CA GLN A 16 -9.42 -1.93 -3.41
C GLN A 16 -9.55 -1.40 -4.84
N LEU A 17 -9.33 -2.27 -5.86
CA LEU A 17 -9.63 -1.91 -7.27
C LEU A 17 -11.13 -1.79 -7.54
N HIS A 18 -11.96 -2.48 -6.74
CA HIS A 18 -13.43 -2.43 -6.83
C HIS A 18 -14.04 -1.34 -5.95
N ASP A 19 -13.30 -0.82 -4.97
CA ASP A 19 -13.79 0.12 -3.95
C ASP A 19 -13.52 1.61 -4.34
N ASP A 20 -13.44 1.92 -5.64
CA ASP A 20 -13.28 3.27 -6.20
C ASP A 20 -12.04 4.07 -5.71
N ASP A 21 -11.05 3.43 -5.08
CA ASP A 21 -9.85 4.08 -4.55
C ASP A 21 -9.04 4.84 -5.64
N ILE A 22 -8.90 4.25 -6.84
CA ILE A 22 -8.16 4.90 -7.96
C ILE A 22 -8.94 6.10 -8.52
N PRO A 23 -10.23 6.01 -8.83
CA PRO A 23 -11.04 7.17 -9.24
C PRO A 23 -10.98 8.32 -8.24
N ILE A 24 -11.05 8.04 -6.93
CA ILE A 24 -10.95 9.05 -5.89
C ILE A 24 -9.57 9.72 -5.90
N GLN A 25 -8.49 8.94 -5.91
CA GLN A 25 -7.13 9.47 -5.96
C GLN A 25 -6.92 10.34 -7.20
N ARG A 26 -7.44 9.92 -8.36
CA ARG A 26 -7.35 10.67 -9.61
C ARG A 26 -8.10 12.00 -9.53
N ALA A 27 -9.34 11.99 -9.09
CA ALA A 27 -10.16 13.19 -8.95
C ALA A 27 -9.52 14.22 -7.98
N GLU A 28 -8.97 13.75 -6.84
CA GLU A 28 -8.27 14.64 -5.91
C GLU A 28 -6.95 15.18 -6.51
N ALA A 29 -6.22 14.39 -7.29
CA ALA A 29 -5.01 14.84 -7.96
C ALA A 29 -5.32 15.91 -9.02
N GLU A 30 -6.35 15.70 -9.84
CA GLU A 30 -6.83 16.67 -10.83
C GLU A 30 -7.23 18.00 -10.17
N GLN A 31 -8.01 17.92 -9.07
CA GLN A 31 -8.41 19.12 -8.31
C GLN A 31 -7.20 19.84 -7.68
N PHE A 32 -6.19 19.08 -7.21
CA PHE A 32 -4.99 19.65 -6.62
C PHE A 32 -4.14 20.38 -7.69
N ILE A 33 -3.97 19.76 -8.86
CA ILE A 33 -3.26 20.34 -10.01
C ILE A 33 -3.98 21.62 -10.48
N ALA A 34 -5.31 21.58 -10.62
CA ALA A 34 -6.11 22.73 -11.08
C ALA A 34 -6.02 23.96 -10.15
N LYS A 35 -5.68 23.78 -8.87
CA LYS A 35 -5.46 24.89 -7.92
C LYS A 35 -4.10 25.57 -8.09
N GLN A 36 -3.18 24.96 -8.82
CA GLN A 36 -1.84 25.50 -9.04
C GLN A 36 -1.79 26.26 -10.38
N LYS A 37 -1.23 27.46 -10.38
CA LYS A 37 -1.26 28.34 -11.56
C LYS A 37 -0.36 27.89 -12.71
N ASP A 38 0.68 27.14 -12.39
CA ASP A 38 1.77 26.78 -13.31
C ASP A 38 1.94 25.28 -13.50
N TRP A 39 1.03 24.46 -12.97
CA TRP A 39 1.07 23.01 -13.09
C TRP A 39 0.22 22.53 -14.26
N VAL A 40 0.80 21.62 -15.07
CA VAL A 40 0.11 20.98 -16.20
C VAL A 40 0.25 19.47 -16.07
N PHE A 41 -0.87 18.77 -16.06
CA PHE A 41 -0.87 17.31 -16.05
C PHE A 41 -0.24 16.76 -17.34
N ASP A 42 0.66 15.78 -17.21
CA ASP A 42 1.37 15.14 -18.32
C ASP A 42 1.04 13.66 -18.45
N LYS A 43 1.29 12.86 -17.37
CA LYS A 43 1.15 11.39 -17.40
C LYS A 43 0.72 10.85 -16.04
N GLU A 44 0.00 9.74 -16.06
CA GLU A 44 -0.34 8.95 -14.87
C GLU A 44 0.47 7.66 -14.82
N TYR A 45 1.09 7.39 -13.68
CA TYR A 45 1.65 6.09 -13.33
C TYR A 45 0.65 5.35 -12.45
N LEU A 46 0.33 4.12 -12.81
CA LEU A 46 -0.67 3.32 -12.11
C LEU A 46 -0.09 2.00 -11.65
N GLU A 47 -0.10 1.77 -10.35
CA GLU A 47 0.37 0.53 -9.73
C GLU A 47 -0.77 -0.21 -9.06
N LYS A 48 -1.07 -1.42 -9.53
CA LYS A 48 -2.19 -2.24 -9.07
C LYS A 48 -1.72 -3.53 -8.42
N GLY A 49 -2.23 -3.80 -7.21
CA GLY A 49 -2.04 -5.09 -6.54
C GLY A 49 -0.63 -5.35 -5.99
N ILE A 50 0.19 -4.31 -5.86
CA ILE A 50 1.55 -4.42 -5.31
C ILE A 50 1.56 -3.82 -3.90
N SER A 51 1.97 -4.64 -2.92
CA SER A 51 2.15 -4.20 -1.54
C SER A 51 3.48 -3.45 -1.40
N ALA A 52 3.43 -2.18 -1.07
CA ALA A 52 4.62 -1.38 -0.77
C ALA A 52 5.33 -1.79 0.53
N TYR A 53 4.79 -2.75 1.28
CA TYR A 53 5.41 -3.28 2.49
C TYR A 53 6.34 -4.47 2.21
N HIS A 54 6.02 -5.28 1.18
CA HIS A 54 6.77 -6.50 0.86
C HIS A 54 7.75 -6.35 -0.29
N ASN A 55 7.63 -5.26 -1.07
CA ASN A 55 8.45 -5.04 -2.26
C ASN A 55 9.28 -3.77 -2.08
N GLY A 56 10.59 -3.89 -2.28
CA GLY A 56 11.51 -2.77 -2.30
C GLY A 56 11.34 -1.88 -3.52
N VAL A 57 12.08 -0.78 -3.56
CA VAL A 57 12.08 0.14 -4.72
C VAL A 57 12.49 -0.60 -5.99
N GLU A 58 13.46 -1.51 -5.90
CA GLU A 58 14.01 -2.24 -7.06
C GLU A 58 13.00 -3.22 -7.67
N ASP A 59 12.08 -3.75 -6.87
CA ASP A 59 11.08 -4.74 -7.31
C ASP A 59 9.84 -4.10 -7.93
N ARG A 60 9.74 -2.76 -7.91
CA ARG A 60 8.58 -2.01 -8.38
C ARG A 60 8.85 -1.34 -9.72
N ALA A 61 8.42 -2.00 -10.80
CA ALA A 61 8.63 -1.53 -12.19
C ALA A 61 8.17 -0.08 -12.42
N VAL A 62 7.06 0.33 -11.79
CA VAL A 62 6.54 1.71 -11.88
C VAL A 62 7.50 2.72 -11.28
N LEU A 63 8.14 2.42 -10.16
CA LEU A 63 9.13 3.32 -9.56
C LEU A 63 10.42 3.41 -10.39
N GLN A 64 10.80 2.31 -11.04
CA GLN A 64 11.92 2.31 -11.98
C GLN A 64 11.61 3.16 -13.22
N GLU A 65 10.38 3.06 -13.76
CA GLU A 65 9.91 3.90 -14.87
C GLU A 65 9.94 5.38 -14.49
N ILE A 66 9.41 5.75 -13.32
CA ILE A 66 9.46 7.13 -12.81
C ILE A 66 10.90 7.63 -12.72
N MET A 67 11.81 6.80 -12.21
CA MET A 67 13.22 7.17 -12.07
C MET A 67 13.89 7.36 -13.43
N GLN A 68 13.56 6.53 -14.42
CA GLN A 68 14.06 6.67 -15.77
C GLN A 68 13.57 7.95 -16.43
N ASP A 69 12.27 8.22 -16.35
CA ASP A 69 11.65 9.42 -16.91
C ASP A 69 12.20 10.69 -16.24
N ALA A 70 12.47 10.64 -14.92
CA ALA A 70 13.11 11.73 -14.17
C ALA A 70 14.54 12.01 -14.66
N LYS A 71 15.35 10.96 -14.93
CA LYS A 71 16.70 11.10 -15.51
C LYS A 71 16.69 11.73 -16.89
N GLN A 72 15.62 11.53 -17.65
CA GLN A 72 15.42 12.12 -18.99
C GLN A 72 14.87 13.57 -18.93
N GLY A 73 14.52 14.05 -17.73
CA GLY A 73 13.96 15.41 -17.55
C GLY A 73 12.57 15.55 -18.17
N GLU A 74 11.78 14.49 -18.18
CA GLU A 74 10.47 14.48 -18.84
C GLU A 74 9.37 15.18 -18.04
N PHE A 75 9.59 15.42 -16.74
CA PHE A 75 8.64 16.11 -15.86
C PHE A 75 9.38 16.84 -14.73
N GLU A 76 8.69 17.75 -14.04
CA GLU A 76 9.22 18.52 -12.93
C GLU A 76 8.60 18.16 -11.58
N ILE A 77 7.39 17.55 -11.60
CA ILE A 77 6.65 17.26 -10.37
C ILE A 77 6.11 15.84 -10.40
N LEU A 78 6.39 15.07 -9.33
CA LEU A 78 5.70 13.82 -9.01
C LEU A 78 4.66 14.09 -7.94
N LEU A 79 3.37 13.89 -8.25
CA LEU A 79 2.26 14.05 -7.33
C LEU A 79 1.65 12.71 -6.96
N THR A 80 1.43 12.47 -5.68
CA THR A 80 0.72 11.30 -5.18
C THR A 80 -0.28 11.67 -4.09
N TYR A 81 -1.17 10.76 -3.73
CA TYR A 81 -2.20 11.02 -2.73
C TYR A 81 -1.62 11.22 -1.33
N MET A 82 -0.82 10.26 -0.87
CA MET A 82 -0.11 10.26 0.42
C MET A 82 1.27 9.63 0.25
N SER A 83 2.18 9.88 1.19
CA SER A 83 3.54 9.34 1.17
C SER A 83 3.58 7.80 1.15
N ASP A 84 2.59 7.13 1.76
CA ASP A 84 2.47 5.68 1.74
C ASP A 84 2.22 5.08 0.34
N ARG A 85 1.81 5.90 -0.65
CA ARG A 85 1.67 5.49 -2.05
C ARG A 85 3.03 5.29 -2.71
N ILE A 86 4.02 6.11 -2.33
CA ILE A 86 5.42 5.90 -2.76
C ILE A 86 5.94 4.64 -2.10
N GLY A 87 5.84 4.54 -0.77
CA GLY A 87 6.28 3.38 -0.01
C GLY A 87 5.96 3.47 1.46
N ARG A 88 6.23 2.38 2.19
CA ARG A 88 5.99 2.29 3.63
C ARG A 88 7.26 1.98 4.44
N GLN A 89 8.38 1.72 3.79
CA GLN A 89 9.66 1.46 4.42
C GLN A 89 10.52 2.72 4.40
N GLU A 90 11.46 2.82 5.31
CA GLU A 90 12.35 3.98 5.42
C GLU A 90 13.22 4.21 4.19
N GLU A 91 13.52 3.15 3.41
CA GLU A 91 14.30 3.24 2.18
C GLU A 91 13.69 4.19 1.12
N TYR A 92 12.36 4.37 1.16
CA TYR A 92 11.69 5.29 0.23
C TYR A 92 12.04 6.77 0.48
N SER A 93 12.57 7.11 1.66
CA SER A 93 13.14 8.44 1.89
C SER A 93 14.34 8.72 0.99
N PHE A 94 15.15 7.69 0.70
CA PHE A 94 16.28 7.80 -0.24
C PHE A 94 15.80 7.94 -1.68
N TYR A 95 14.72 7.22 -2.04
CA TYR A 95 14.08 7.38 -3.36
C TYR A 95 13.59 8.80 -3.61
N VAL A 96 12.91 9.40 -2.62
CA VAL A 96 12.48 10.81 -2.69
C VAL A 96 13.69 11.75 -2.77
N ALA A 97 14.73 11.49 -1.98
CA ALA A 97 15.95 12.29 -2.02
C ALA A 97 16.64 12.25 -3.38
N GLU A 98 16.65 11.10 -4.04
CA GLU A 98 17.22 10.94 -5.37
C GLU A 98 16.44 11.73 -6.44
N LEU A 99 15.08 11.68 -6.39
CA LEU A 99 14.23 12.49 -7.26
C LEU A 99 14.46 13.98 -7.04
N ASN A 100 14.50 14.44 -5.78
CA ASN A 100 14.77 15.84 -5.46
C ASN A 100 16.16 16.28 -5.96
N ARG A 101 17.18 15.42 -5.88
CA ARG A 101 18.52 15.70 -6.41
C ARG A 101 18.54 15.88 -7.93
N MET A 102 17.63 15.23 -8.65
CA MET A 102 17.43 15.42 -10.09
C MET A 102 16.58 16.66 -10.43
N GLY A 103 16.16 17.43 -9.42
CA GLY A 103 15.32 18.61 -9.62
C GLY A 103 13.81 18.31 -9.68
N ILE A 104 13.40 17.07 -9.41
CA ILE A 104 11.98 16.70 -9.37
C ILE A 104 11.40 17.04 -8.00
N GLU A 105 10.36 17.86 -7.97
CA GLU A 105 9.60 18.11 -6.76
C GLU A 105 8.64 16.93 -6.49
N VAL A 106 8.71 16.35 -5.28
CA VAL A 106 7.79 15.28 -4.88
C VAL A 106 6.72 15.87 -3.96
N TRP A 107 5.46 15.74 -4.37
CA TRP A 107 4.31 16.27 -3.65
C TRP A 107 3.33 15.19 -3.28
N THR A 108 2.72 15.35 -2.11
CA THR A 108 1.57 14.59 -1.67
C THR A 108 0.38 15.51 -1.42
N ILE A 109 -0.83 15.04 -1.72
CA ILE A 109 -2.03 15.85 -1.53
C ILE A 109 -2.28 16.09 -0.03
N LYS A 110 -2.02 15.08 0.81
CA LYS A 110 -2.34 15.14 2.25
C LYS A 110 -1.18 15.66 3.12
N ASP A 111 0.07 15.33 2.78
CA ASP A 111 1.23 15.64 3.64
C ASP A 111 2.04 16.84 3.13
N GLY A 112 1.70 17.39 1.94
CA GLY A 112 2.42 18.48 1.28
C GLY A 112 3.68 18.02 0.54
N GLN A 113 4.62 18.93 0.33
CA GLN A 113 5.87 18.65 -0.40
C GLN A 113 6.86 17.85 0.45
N LEU A 114 7.45 16.82 -0.15
CA LEU A 114 8.51 15.99 0.45
C LEU A 114 9.87 16.58 0.01
N LYS A 115 10.37 17.57 0.75
CA LYS A 115 11.67 18.19 0.51
C LYS A 115 12.81 17.38 1.14
N THR A 116 14.01 17.52 0.58
CA THR A 116 15.23 16.90 1.12
C THR A 116 16.43 17.86 1.09
N GLU A 117 16.17 19.15 0.94
CA GLU A 117 17.22 20.17 0.84
C GLU A 117 17.94 20.38 2.17
N GLU A 118 17.21 20.45 3.27
CA GLU A 118 17.75 20.62 4.61
C GLU A 118 17.87 19.30 5.37
N HIS A 119 18.74 19.25 6.39
CA HIS A 119 18.88 18.08 7.26
C HIS A 119 17.57 17.75 8.00
N ILE A 120 16.80 18.78 8.34
CA ILE A 120 15.49 18.65 9.00
C ILE A 120 14.48 18.00 8.06
N ASP A 121 14.45 18.38 6.78
CA ASP A 121 13.54 17.79 5.80
C ASP A 121 13.80 16.30 5.61
N LYS A 122 15.07 15.90 5.54
CA LYS A 122 15.46 14.49 5.47
C LYS A 122 14.98 13.71 6.69
N LEU A 123 15.15 14.30 7.87
CA LEU A 123 14.69 13.68 9.13
C LEU A 123 13.16 13.57 9.17
N LEU A 124 12.43 14.60 8.74
CA LEU A 124 10.97 14.57 8.68
C LEU A 124 10.46 13.51 7.72
N ASN A 125 11.07 13.38 6.54
CA ASN A 125 10.71 12.35 5.58
C ASN A 125 11.00 10.95 6.14
N TYR A 126 12.16 10.76 6.77
CA TYR A 126 12.50 9.51 7.45
C TYR A 126 11.46 9.13 8.52
N ILE A 127 11.06 10.08 9.36
CA ILE A 127 10.03 9.86 10.40
C ILE A 127 8.67 9.49 9.76
N ARG A 128 8.27 10.14 8.67
CA ARG A 128 7.01 9.82 7.95
C ARG A 128 7.00 8.39 7.44
N PHE A 129 8.06 7.96 6.76
CA PHE A 129 8.17 6.59 6.25
C PHE A 129 8.25 5.55 7.38
N TRP A 130 8.97 5.86 8.45
CA TRP A 130 9.04 5.01 9.65
C TRP A 130 7.67 4.87 10.34
N GLN A 131 6.88 5.92 10.42
CA GLN A 131 5.51 5.87 10.93
C GLN A 131 4.62 4.98 10.06
N ASN A 132 4.69 5.11 8.73
CA ASN A 132 3.94 4.28 7.78
C ASN A 132 4.30 2.78 7.92
N GLU A 133 5.56 2.46 8.13
CA GLU A 133 6.02 1.10 8.44
C GLU A 133 5.45 0.60 9.76
N GLY A 134 5.50 1.43 10.81
CA GLY A 134 4.97 1.11 12.13
C GLY A 134 3.49 0.80 12.13
N GLU A 135 2.67 1.50 11.35
CA GLU A 135 1.24 1.21 11.20
C GLU A 135 0.99 -0.15 10.55
N SER A 136 1.76 -0.49 9.53
CA SER A 136 1.67 -1.79 8.87
C SER A 136 2.03 -2.94 9.83
N LYS A 137 3.09 -2.79 10.62
CA LYS A 137 3.49 -3.76 11.66
C LYS A 137 2.41 -3.93 12.74
N LYS A 138 1.87 -2.83 13.25
CA LYS A 138 0.77 -2.84 14.25
C LYS A 138 -0.48 -3.55 13.72
N THR A 139 -0.83 -3.32 12.45
CA THR A 139 -1.96 -4.01 11.83
C THR A 139 -1.70 -5.51 11.72
N GLY A 140 -0.50 -5.93 11.32
CA GLY A 140 -0.10 -7.33 11.29
C GLY A 140 -0.17 -7.99 12.67
N MET A 141 0.31 -7.33 13.73
CA MET A 141 0.21 -7.82 15.11
C MET A 141 -1.25 -8.01 15.54
N ARG A 142 -2.13 -7.02 15.30
CA ARG A 142 -3.56 -7.12 15.64
C ARG A 142 -4.23 -8.30 14.95
N VAL A 143 -3.95 -8.49 13.65
CA VAL A 143 -4.49 -9.64 12.89
C VAL A 143 -3.98 -10.95 13.46
N HIS A 144 -2.68 -11.04 13.75
CA HIS A 144 -2.08 -12.22 14.39
C HIS A 144 -2.73 -12.53 15.74
N ASP A 145 -2.85 -11.54 16.63
CA ASP A 145 -3.44 -11.70 17.96
C ASP A 145 -4.91 -12.17 17.88
N THR A 146 -5.68 -11.57 16.96
CA THR A 146 -7.06 -11.99 16.69
C THR A 146 -7.10 -13.44 16.20
N MET A 147 -6.20 -13.86 15.31
CA MET A 147 -6.13 -15.24 14.84
C MET A 147 -5.78 -16.21 15.98
N VAL A 148 -4.86 -15.84 16.86
CA VAL A 148 -4.49 -16.66 18.04
C VAL A 148 -5.68 -16.81 18.98
N GLU A 149 -6.45 -15.77 19.24
CA GLU A 149 -7.68 -15.86 20.03
C GLU A 149 -8.73 -16.75 19.37
N MET A 150 -8.96 -16.60 18.07
CA MET A 150 -9.87 -17.46 17.32
C MET A 150 -9.48 -18.93 17.42
N VAL A 151 -8.19 -19.26 17.35
CA VAL A 151 -7.71 -20.65 17.52
C VAL A 151 -7.95 -21.17 18.94
N LYS A 152 -7.70 -20.34 19.97
CA LYS A 152 -7.99 -20.71 21.38
C LYS A 152 -9.46 -21.00 21.61
N ASP A 153 -10.34 -20.25 20.93
CA ASP A 153 -11.79 -20.46 20.96
C ASP A 153 -12.27 -21.63 20.08
N GLY A 154 -11.35 -22.36 19.46
CA GLY A 154 -11.68 -23.47 18.55
C GLY A 154 -12.31 -23.04 17.22
N ARG A 155 -12.19 -21.77 16.86
CA ARG A 155 -12.69 -21.21 15.61
C ARG A 155 -11.69 -21.44 14.47
N PHE A 156 -12.22 -21.62 13.26
CA PHE A 156 -11.38 -21.74 12.08
C PHE A 156 -10.97 -20.35 11.55
N VAL A 157 -9.67 -20.13 11.45
CA VAL A 157 -9.09 -18.82 11.05
C VAL A 157 -9.05 -18.59 9.54
N GLY A 158 -9.49 -19.54 8.73
CA GLY A 158 -9.52 -19.43 7.27
C GLY A 158 -8.53 -20.34 6.55
N GLY A 159 -8.58 -20.34 5.23
CA GLY A 159 -7.78 -21.22 4.38
C GLY A 159 -8.50 -22.51 3.98
N LYS A 160 -7.72 -23.51 3.56
CA LYS A 160 -8.24 -24.86 3.24
C LYS A 160 -8.18 -25.74 4.47
N ALA A 161 -9.21 -26.60 4.64
CA ALA A 161 -9.15 -27.61 5.69
C ALA A 161 -7.93 -28.54 5.48
N PRO A 162 -7.15 -28.83 6.52
CA PRO A 162 -6.09 -29.84 6.45
C PRO A 162 -6.66 -31.22 6.10
N TYR A 163 -5.84 -32.10 5.55
CA TYR A 163 -6.22 -33.50 5.32
C TYR A 163 -6.62 -34.18 6.64
N GLY A 164 -7.70 -34.92 6.66
CA GLY A 164 -8.30 -35.48 7.87
C GLY A 164 -9.39 -34.60 8.48
N TYR A 165 -9.62 -33.40 7.97
CA TYR A 165 -10.67 -32.50 8.46
C TYR A 165 -11.51 -31.95 7.31
N LYS A 166 -12.76 -31.58 7.63
CA LYS A 166 -13.67 -30.84 6.74
C LYS A 166 -14.22 -29.59 7.43
N LEU A 167 -14.52 -28.58 6.63
CA LEU A 167 -15.19 -27.36 7.10
C LEU A 167 -16.71 -27.61 7.15
N VAL A 168 -17.31 -27.28 8.28
CA VAL A 168 -18.76 -27.24 8.46
C VAL A 168 -19.17 -25.91 9.04
N LEU A 169 -20.40 -25.47 8.82
CA LEU A 169 -20.93 -24.26 9.44
C LEU A 169 -20.97 -24.47 10.96
N SER A 170 -20.45 -23.48 11.72
CA SER A 170 -20.47 -23.52 13.18
C SER A 170 -21.84 -23.22 13.78
N GLY A 171 -22.73 -22.59 12.99
CA GLY A 171 -23.99 -22.00 13.46
C GLY A 171 -23.85 -20.58 14.00
N GLU A 172 -22.65 -20.05 14.08
CA GLU A 172 -22.36 -18.69 14.52
C GLU A 172 -22.19 -17.74 13.31
N ILE A 173 -22.48 -16.47 13.54
CA ILE A 173 -22.32 -15.40 12.54
C ILE A 173 -21.27 -14.42 13.09
N SER A 174 -20.31 -14.01 12.24
CA SER A 174 -19.32 -13.00 12.58
C SER A 174 -19.96 -11.61 12.77
N ASN A 175 -19.27 -10.70 13.42
CA ASN A 175 -19.69 -9.29 13.58
C ASN A 175 -19.96 -8.56 12.24
N HIS A 176 -19.50 -9.13 11.12
CA HIS A 176 -19.71 -8.62 9.76
C HIS A 176 -20.79 -9.41 8.99
N GLY A 177 -21.63 -10.19 9.68
CA GLY A 177 -22.75 -10.94 9.07
C GLY A 177 -22.35 -12.18 8.27
N ARG A 178 -21.09 -12.65 8.35
CA ARG A 178 -20.61 -13.85 7.64
C ARG A 178 -20.76 -15.09 8.52
N ALA A 179 -21.26 -16.18 7.95
CA ALA A 179 -21.32 -17.46 8.63
C ALA A 179 -19.91 -17.98 8.97
N LEU A 180 -19.72 -18.41 10.21
CA LEU A 180 -18.46 -18.95 10.69
C LEU A 180 -18.40 -20.46 10.45
N HIS A 181 -17.18 -20.97 10.26
CA HIS A 181 -16.91 -22.38 10.01
C HIS A 181 -16.06 -22.96 11.12
N LYS A 182 -16.24 -24.26 11.38
CA LYS A 182 -15.38 -25.05 12.28
C LYS A 182 -14.84 -26.28 11.56
N LEU A 183 -13.71 -26.77 12.03
CA LEU A 183 -13.11 -28.02 11.56
C LEU A 183 -13.78 -29.22 12.25
N VAL A 184 -14.15 -30.22 11.45
CA VAL A 184 -14.66 -31.51 11.95
C VAL A 184 -13.79 -32.61 11.35
N VAL A 185 -13.42 -33.59 12.18
CA VAL A 185 -12.64 -34.76 11.77
C VAL A 185 -13.41 -35.60 10.74
N VAL A 186 -12.72 -36.02 9.68
CA VAL A 186 -13.22 -37.02 8.74
C VAL A 186 -12.59 -38.35 9.12
N PRO A 187 -13.37 -39.30 9.70
CA PRO A 187 -12.82 -40.52 10.30
C PRO A 187 -11.96 -41.33 9.34
N GLU A 188 -12.45 -41.53 8.11
CA GLU A 188 -11.75 -42.32 7.07
C GLU A 188 -10.37 -41.72 6.70
N GLN A 189 -10.24 -40.39 6.70
CA GLN A 189 -8.98 -39.71 6.41
C GLN A 189 -8.08 -39.63 7.66
N ALA A 190 -8.68 -39.55 8.84
CA ALA A 190 -7.94 -39.48 10.10
C ALA A 190 -7.20 -40.78 10.43
N GLU A 191 -7.75 -41.93 10.01
CA GLU A 191 -7.08 -43.23 10.14
C GLU A 191 -5.78 -43.32 9.35
N VAL A 192 -5.69 -42.61 8.22
CA VAL A 192 -4.47 -42.56 7.38
C VAL A 192 -3.39 -41.65 7.99
N VAL A 193 -3.76 -40.68 8.83
CA VAL A 193 -2.84 -39.73 9.44
C VAL A 193 -2.27 -40.24 10.77
N ARG A 194 -2.91 -41.18 11.41
CA ARG A 194 -2.47 -41.81 12.67
C ARG A 194 -1.50 -42.95 12.42
#